data_c3d587192d20caf695232c2da8b6183e
#
_entry.id   c3d587192d20caf695232c2da8b6183e
#
_cell.length_a   1.000
_cell.length_b   1.000
_cell.length_c   1.000
_cell.angle_alpha   90.00
_cell.angle_beta   90.00
_cell.angle_gamma   90.00
#
_symmetry.space_group_name_H-M   'P 1'
#
loop_
_entity.id
_entity.type
_entity.pdbx_description
1 polymer ?
#
loop_
_entity_poly.entity_id
_entity_poly.type
_entity_poly.pdbx_seq_one_letter_code
_entity_poly.pdbx_strand_id
1 'polypeptide(L)' 'MDPLSASMKIAGSGLETQATRLRIVSENIANARSTGD' A
#
# COMPACT_ATOMS: atom_id res chain seq x y z
N MET A 1 4.41 19.26 21.05
CA MET A 1 4.18 18.12 20.20
C MET A 1 3.14 17.22 20.81
N ASP A 2 2.18 16.89 20.01
CA ASP A 2 1.05 16.08 20.46
C ASP A 2 1.34 14.62 20.12
N PRO A 3 1.46 13.73 21.14
CA PRO A 3 1.74 12.32 20.85
C PRO A 3 0.65 11.63 20.07
N LEU A 4 -0.60 12.07 20.21
CA LEU A 4 -1.69 11.49 19.43
C LEU A 4 -1.55 11.84 17.95
N SER A 5 -1.22 13.09 17.65
CA SER A 5 -0.98 13.51 16.27
C SER A 5 0.16 12.74 15.65
N ALA A 6 1.25 12.53 16.41
CA ALA A 6 2.38 11.77 15.92
C ALA A 6 1.98 10.32 15.64
N SER A 7 1.21 9.72 16.54
CA SER A 7 0.73 8.35 16.36
C SER A 7 -0.16 8.22 15.13
N MET A 8 -1.05 9.19 14.94
CA MET A 8 -1.94 9.17 13.78
C MET A 8 -1.17 9.30 12.48
N LYS A 9 -0.15 10.13 12.48
CA LYS A 9 0.68 10.31 11.29
C LYS A 9 1.41 9.02 10.95
N ILE A 10 1.96 8.36 11.94
CA ILE A 10 2.67 7.09 11.73
C ILE A 10 1.69 6.02 11.22
N ALA A 11 0.52 5.94 11.83
CA ALA A 11 -0.49 4.97 11.40
C ALA A 11 -0.94 5.22 9.96
N GLY A 12 -1.17 6.49 9.61
CA GLY A 12 -1.55 6.84 8.25
C GLY A 12 -0.48 6.49 7.24
N SER A 13 0.78 6.72 7.59
CA SER A 13 1.90 6.37 6.73
C SER A 13 1.97 4.86 6.50
N GLY A 14 1.72 4.06 7.54
CA GLY A 14 1.68 2.61 7.41
C GLY A 14 0.57 2.14 6.49
N LEU A 15 -0.60 2.76 6.59
CA LEU A 15 -1.72 2.43 5.73
C LEU A 15 -1.41 2.75 4.26
N GLU A 16 -0.77 3.88 4.01
CA GLU A 16 -0.39 4.26 2.65
C GLU A 16 0.60 3.25 2.07
N THR A 17 1.55 2.81 2.87
CA THR A 17 2.53 1.83 2.41
C THR A 17 1.85 0.51 2.03
N GLN A 18 0.93 0.05 2.87
CA GLN A 18 0.21 -1.18 2.58
C GLN A 18 -0.68 -1.05 1.34
N ALA A 19 -1.34 0.10 1.20
CA ALA A 19 -2.18 0.33 0.02
C ALA A 19 -1.34 0.27 -1.26
N THR A 20 -0.13 0.83 -1.23
CA THR A 20 0.77 0.80 -2.37
C THR A 20 1.20 -0.63 -2.69
N ARG A 21 1.52 -1.41 -1.66
CA ARG A 21 1.91 -2.81 -1.86
C ARG A 21 0.78 -3.62 -2.49
N LEU A 22 -0.44 -3.43 -1.99
CA LEU A 22 -1.59 -4.15 -2.52
C LEU A 22 -1.83 -3.77 -3.97
N ARG A 23 -1.65 -2.52 -4.32
CA ARG A 23 -1.82 -2.08 -5.71
C ARG A 23 -0.78 -2.74 -6.61
N ILE A 24 0.47 -2.79 -6.17
CA ILE A 24 1.53 -3.42 -6.96
C ILE A 24 1.26 -4.90 -7.16
N VAL A 25 0.82 -5.59 -6.11
CA VAL A 25 0.49 -7.01 -6.20
C VAL A 25 -0.66 -7.22 -7.19
N SER A 26 -1.70 -6.38 -7.09
CA SER A 26 -2.84 -6.49 -8.00
C SER A 26 -2.43 -6.28 -9.45
N GLU A 27 -1.58 -5.28 -9.70
CA GLU A 27 -1.08 -5.01 -11.04
C GLU A 27 -0.27 -6.18 -11.56
N ASN A 28 0.55 -6.77 -10.70
CA ASN A 28 1.37 -7.91 -11.11
C ASN A 28 0.52 -9.13 -11.45
N ILE A 29 -0.52 -9.37 -10.68
CA ILE A 29 -1.43 -10.47 -10.95
C ILE A 29 -2.13 -10.26 -12.30
N ALA A 30 -2.61 -9.05 -12.54
CA ALA A 30 -3.28 -8.73 -13.81
C ALA A 30 -2.31 -8.91 -14.98
N ASN A 31 -1.07 -8.47 -14.83
CA ASN A 31 -0.08 -8.58 -15.87
C ASN A 31 0.36 -10.01 -16.10
N ALA A 32 0.41 -10.81 -15.05
CA ALA A 32 0.77 -12.22 -15.20
C ALA A 32 -0.23 -12.93 -16.10
N ARG A 33 -1.52 -12.56 -15.98
CA ARG A 33 -2.55 -13.17 -16.81
C ARG A 33 -2.49 -12.66 -18.25
N SER A 34 -2.11 -11.41 -18.43
CA SER A 34 -2.10 -10.85 -19.77
C SER A 34 -0.88 -11.28 -20.57
N THR A 35 0.20 -11.73 -19.91
CA THR A 35 1.37 -12.21 -20.61
C THR A 35 1.31 -13.68 -20.91
N GLY A 36 0.40 -14.39 -20.31
CA GLY A 36 0.28 -15.80 -20.59
C GLY A 36 -0.47 -15.96 -21.88
N ASP A 37 0.09 -16.35 -22.90
CA ASP A 37 -0.54 -16.53 -24.11
C ASP A 37 -1.51 -17.49 -24.26
#